data_4bfac921dafbe27a0d71a857b14c5ef2
#
_entry.id   4bfac921dafbe27a0d71a857b14c5ef2
#
_cell.length_a   1.000
_cell.length_b   1.000
_cell.length_c   1.000
_cell.angle_alpha   90.00
_cell.angle_beta   90.00
_cell.angle_gamma   90.00
#
_symmetry.space_group_name_H-M   'P 1'
#
loop_
_entity.id
_entity.type
_entity.pdbx_description
1 polymer ?
#
loop_
_entity_poly.entity_id
_entity_poly.type
_entity_poly.pdbx_seq_one_letter_code
_entity_poly.pdbx_strand_id
1 'polypeptide(L)'
;MMSRFFSEFWDEVKSLLTFLKNPHQNFNRTYSFFEKQKTITALFLLEVAFTFLLVLPLTYFINKVYHIRYIDELANFSILEIILLGVFIIPFIEEIFFRLPLKYKRNYLFKFFDLFSKNRFFERFWNSNYRFFFYFSVITFGLLHATNYDNKITFSFIFVSFFITLSQLSGGMVMGYLRLKFGFIWGYIYHIIWNFVFLVGSYLLYHNTT
;
A
#
# COMPACT_ATOMS: atom_id res chain seq x y z
N MET A 1 31.80 0.56 3.11
CA MET A 1 30.56 1.29 2.78
C MET A 1 29.43 0.31 2.41
N MET A 2 29.64 -0.63 1.52
CA MET A 2 28.64 -1.60 1.06
C MET A 2 28.10 -2.52 2.16
N SER A 3 28.94 -3.07 3.03
CA SER A 3 28.50 -3.92 4.16
C SER A 3 27.58 -3.19 5.14
N ARG A 4 27.84 -1.92 5.42
CA ARG A 4 27.00 -1.08 6.27
C ARG A 4 25.62 -0.83 5.64
N PHE A 5 25.57 -0.56 4.32
CA PHE A 5 24.30 -0.37 3.61
C PHE A 5 23.43 -1.64 3.68
N PHE A 6 24.02 -2.83 3.43
CA PHE A 6 23.29 -4.10 3.54
C PHE A 6 22.79 -4.37 4.96
N SER A 7 23.60 -4.13 5.99
CA SER A 7 23.15 -4.27 7.39
C SER A 7 21.95 -3.37 7.68
N GLU A 8 22.06 -2.11 7.30
CA GLU A 8 21.01 -1.11 7.53
C GLU A 8 19.71 -1.43 6.76
N PHE A 9 19.84 -1.92 5.52
CA PHE A 9 18.69 -2.40 4.72
C PHE A 9 17.97 -3.54 5.44
N TRP A 10 18.71 -4.57 5.88
CA TRP A 10 18.13 -5.70 6.58
C TRP A 10 17.50 -5.34 7.92
N ASP A 11 18.02 -4.35 8.62
CA ASP A 11 17.42 -3.87 9.87
C ASP A 11 16.04 -3.24 9.63
N GLU A 12 15.86 -2.49 8.53
CA GLU A 12 14.55 -1.93 8.17
C GLU A 12 13.58 -3.03 7.72
N VAL A 13 14.04 -4.02 6.95
CA VAL A 13 13.23 -5.19 6.56
C VAL A 13 12.78 -5.98 7.80
N LYS A 14 13.70 -6.27 8.73
CA LYS A 14 13.35 -6.93 9.99
C LYS A 14 12.36 -6.13 10.82
N SER A 15 12.51 -4.81 10.86
CA SER A 15 11.59 -3.91 11.57
C SER A 15 10.17 -4.00 10.99
N LEU A 16 10.04 -3.97 9.66
CA LEU A 16 8.75 -4.20 8.98
C LEU A 16 8.17 -5.58 9.31
N LEU A 17 8.95 -6.65 9.14
CA LEU A 17 8.48 -8.01 9.38
C LEU A 17 8.05 -8.22 10.85
N THR A 18 8.78 -7.63 11.80
CA THR A 18 8.43 -7.67 13.23
C THR A 18 7.11 -6.95 13.48
N PHE A 19 6.94 -5.78 12.88
CA PHE A 19 5.67 -5.05 12.94
C PHE A 19 4.52 -5.86 12.34
N LEU A 20 4.69 -6.46 11.17
CA LEU A 20 3.65 -7.27 10.50
C LEU A 20 3.23 -8.49 11.34
N LYS A 21 4.13 -9.08 12.12
CA LYS A 21 3.75 -10.17 13.05
C LYS A 21 2.79 -9.69 14.14
N ASN A 22 2.95 -8.46 14.61
CA ASN A 22 2.10 -7.87 15.64
C ASN A 22 1.87 -6.37 15.39
N PRO A 23 0.99 -6.00 14.44
CA PRO A 23 0.69 -4.61 14.13
C PRO A 23 0.18 -3.85 15.36
N HIS A 24 0.69 -2.62 15.56
CA HIS A 24 0.32 -1.73 16.65
C HIS A 24 0.40 -0.27 16.22
N GLN A 25 -0.38 0.59 16.86
CA GLN A 25 -0.43 2.02 16.48
C GLN A 25 0.54 2.91 17.27
N ASN A 26 1.27 2.33 18.23
CA ASN A 26 2.13 3.09 19.14
C ASN A 26 3.60 2.97 18.74
N PHE A 27 4.11 4.03 18.13
CA PHE A 27 5.53 4.25 17.93
C PHE A 27 5.92 5.46 18.76
N ASN A 28 6.67 5.25 19.85
CA ASN A 28 6.99 6.29 20.83
C ASN A 28 8.31 7.04 20.52
N ARG A 29 8.95 6.70 19.39
CA ARG A 29 10.22 7.33 19.01
C ARG A 29 10.00 8.42 17.97
N THR A 30 10.71 9.52 18.12
CA THR A 30 10.87 10.53 17.07
C THR A 30 12.00 10.11 16.14
N TYR A 31 11.81 10.28 14.85
CA TYR A 31 12.77 9.92 13.81
C TYR A 31 13.23 11.16 13.07
N SER A 32 14.52 11.26 12.81
CA SER A 32 15.09 12.31 11.97
C SER A 32 14.62 12.17 10.53
N PHE A 33 14.75 13.23 9.74
CA PHE A 33 14.42 13.21 8.31
C PHE A 33 15.22 12.13 7.56
N PHE A 34 16.50 12.03 7.87
CA PHE A 34 17.40 11.06 7.25
C PHE A 34 17.03 9.59 7.56
N GLU A 35 16.65 9.29 8.80
CA GLU A 35 16.15 7.96 9.18
C GLU A 35 14.88 7.58 8.39
N LYS A 36 13.98 8.54 8.19
CA LYS A 36 12.75 8.31 7.40
C LYS A 36 13.05 8.05 5.94
N GLN A 37 13.91 8.86 5.32
CA GLN A 37 14.34 8.62 3.93
C GLN A 37 14.99 7.26 3.75
N LYS A 38 15.91 6.90 4.66
CA LYS A 38 16.56 5.59 4.65
C LYS A 38 15.56 4.44 4.70
N THR A 39 14.59 4.49 5.63
CA THR A 39 13.54 3.47 5.73
C THR A 39 12.72 3.40 4.44
N ILE A 40 12.29 4.55 3.90
CA ILE A 40 11.53 4.62 2.65
C ILE A 40 12.31 3.99 1.49
N THR A 41 13.57 4.35 1.33
CA THR A 41 14.43 3.81 0.26
C THR A 41 14.61 2.29 0.41
N ALA A 42 14.87 1.80 1.62
CA ALA A 42 15.04 0.37 1.86
C ALA A 42 13.76 -0.41 1.53
N LEU A 43 12.60 0.07 1.98
CA LEU A 43 11.33 -0.60 1.73
C LEU A 43 10.89 -0.48 0.26
N PHE A 44 11.20 0.63 -0.41
CA PHE A 44 10.96 0.78 -1.84
C PHE A 44 11.78 -0.23 -2.66
N LEU A 45 13.07 -0.38 -2.37
CA LEU A 45 13.91 -1.36 -3.03
C LEU A 45 13.44 -2.81 -2.77
N LEU A 46 12.98 -3.11 -1.54
CA LEU A 46 12.38 -4.40 -1.21
C LEU A 46 11.13 -4.67 -2.05
N GLU A 47 10.23 -3.70 -2.17
CA GLU A 47 8.99 -3.86 -2.93
C GLU A 47 9.24 -3.95 -4.44
N VAL A 48 10.18 -3.16 -4.96
CA VAL A 48 10.61 -3.29 -6.36
C VAL A 48 11.14 -4.70 -6.63
N ALA A 49 12.05 -5.19 -5.78
CA ALA A 49 12.56 -6.56 -5.92
C ALA A 49 11.43 -7.60 -5.82
N PHE A 50 10.52 -7.47 -4.86
CA PHE A 50 9.37 -8.35 -4.68
C PHE A 50 8.46 -8.35 -5.92
N THR A 51 8.18 -7.15 -6.46
CA THR A 51 7.34 -7.00 -7.66
C THR A 51 7.98 -7.67 -8.88
N PHE A 52 9.26 -7.39 -9.15
CA PHE A 52 9.93 -7.93 -10.34
C PHE A 52 10.25 -9.44 -10.23
N LEU A 53 10.63 -9.93 -9.04
CA LEU A 53 11.06 -11.31 -8.87
C LEU A 53 9.91 -12.28 -8.58
N LEU A 54 8.80 -11.80 -8.02
CA LEU A 54 7.68 -12.66 -7.65
C LEU A 54 6.37 -12.24 -8.36
N VAL A 55 5.94 -10.98 -8.22
CA VAL A 55 4.59 -10.58 -8.65
C VAL A 55 4.45 -10.64 -10.17
N LEU A 56 5.37 -10.05 -10.92
CA LEU A 56 5.31 -10.06 -12.38
C LEU A 56 5.39 -11.47 -12.99
N PRO A 57 6.32 -12.35 -12.59
CA PRO A 57 6.32 -13.73 -13.06
C PRO A 57 5.03 -14.48 -12.71
N LEU A 58 4.53 -14.32 -11.49
CA LEU A 58 3.28 -14.95 -11.04
C LEU A 58 2.09 -14.46 -11.87
N THR A 59 1.95 -13.15 -12.06
CA THR A 59 0.88 -12.55 -12.88
C THR A 59 0.96 -13.02 -14.33
N TYR A 60 2.16 -13.14 -14.88
CA TYR A 60 2.37 -13.69 -16.22
C TYR A 60 1.87 -15.15 -16.35
N PHE A 61 2.19 -16.01 -15.39
CA PHE A 61 1.68 -17.39 -15.36
C PHE A 61 0.16 -17.45 -15.19
N ILE A 62 -0.38 -16.65 -14.28
CA ILE A 62 -1.84 -16.57 -14.07
C ILE A 62 -2.55 -16.12 -15.36
N ASN A 63 -1.99 -15.13 -16.06
CA ASN A 63 -2.59 -14.62 -17.29
C ASN A 63 -2.65 -15.69 -18.40
N LYS A 64 -1.67 -16.60 -18.46
CA LYS A 64 -1.70 -17.74 -19.41
C LYS A 64 -2.85 -18.72 -19.15
N VAL A 65 -3.26 -18.86 -17.89
CA VAL A 65 -4.30 -19.84 -17.48
C VAL A 65 -5.68 -19.19 -17.41
N TYR A 66 -5.75 -17.94 -16.91
CA TYR A 66 -7.01 -17.29 -16.56
C TYR A 66 -7.44 -16.20 -17.54
N HIS A 67 -6.56 -15.74 -18.44
CA HIS A 67 -6.81 -14.65 -19.40
C HIS A 67 -7.32 -13.36 -18.73
N ILE A 68 -6.44 -12.71 -17.97
CA ILE A 68 -6.73 -11.45 -17.29
C ILE A 68 -6.93 -10.33 -18.34
N ARG A 69 -8.04 -9.60 -18.21
CA ARG A 69 -8.36 -8.45 -19.06
C ARG A 69 -8.03 -7.17 -18.31
N TYR A 70 -6.99 -6.50 -18.72
CA TYR A 70 -6.63 -5.19 -18.18
C TYR A 70 -7.54 -4.13 -18.78
N ILE A 71 -8.00 -3.18 -17.96
CA ILE A 71 -8.62 -1.96 -18.46
C ILE A 71 -7.48 -1.02 -18.83
N ASP A 72 -7.38 -0.65 -20.09
CA ASP A 72 -6.34 0.28 -20.58
C ASP A 72 -6.78 1.73 -20.29
N GLU A 73 -6.80 2.09 -19.02
CA GLU A 73 -7.17 3.44 -18.60
C GLU A 73 -6.12 4.48 -19.02
N LEU A 74 -4.86 4.07 -19.15
CA LEU A 74 -3.76 4.98 -19.48
C LEU A 74 -3.78 5.47 -20.93
N ALA A 75 -4.38 4.69 -21.84
CA ALA A 75 -4.43 5.04 -23.27
C ALA A 75 -5.19 6.35 -23.56
N ASN A 76 -6.12 6.74 -22.67
CA ASN A 76 -6.98 7.89 -22.86
C ASN A 76 -6.53 9.15 -22.07
N PHE A 77 -5.49 9.04 -21.24
CA PHE A 77 -5.03 10.13 -20.39
C PHE A 77 -3.73 10.75 -20.91
N SER A 78 -3.64 12.07 -20.85
CA SER A 78 -2.37 12.78 -21.03
C SER A 78 -1.42 12.50 -19.85
N ILE A 79 -0.12 12.67 -20.07
CA ILE A 79 0.88 12.53 -19.00
C ILE A 79 0.59 13.44 -17.80
N LEU A 80 0.05 14.63 -18.04
CA LEU A 80 -0.31 15.57 -16.97
C LEU A 80 -1.47 15.03 -16.13
N GLU A 81 -2.49 14.46 -16.76
CA GLU A 81 -3.63 13.85 -16.05
C GLU A 81 -3.17 12.64 -15.24
N ILE A 82 -2.31 11.79 -15.79
CA ILE A 82 -1.71 10.66 -15.06
C ILE A 82 -0.94 11.15 -13.82
N ILE A 83 -0.14 12.21 -13.96
CA ILE A 83 0.60 12.77 -12.83
C ILE A 83 -0.36 13.38 -11.81
N LEU A 84 -1.30 14.22 -12.22
CA LEU A 84 -2.20 14.89 -11.28
C LEU A 84 -3.15 13.91 -10.60
N LEU A 85 -3.81 13.03 -11.36
CA LEU A 85 -4.79 12.10 -10.83
C LEU A 85 -4.12 10.86 -10.24
N GLY A 86 -3.32 10.15 -11.03
CA GLY A 86 -2.79 8.84 -10.66
C GLY A 86 -1.66 8.90 -9.62
N VAL A 87 -0.86 9.99 -9.62
CA VAL A 87 0.27 10.10 -8.68
C VAL A 87 -0.10 10.92 -7.44
N PHE A 88 -0.94 11.95 -7.55
CA PHE A 88 -1.23 12.82 -6.41
C PHE A 88 -2.64 12.65 -5.85
N ILE A 89 -3.69 12.88 -6.65
CA ILE A 89 -5.06 13.03 -6.14
C ILE A 89 -5.62 11.69 -5.66
N ILE A 90 -5.63 10.66 -6.50
CA ILE A 90 -6.18 9.35 -6.16
C ILE A 90 -5.43 8.73 -4.97
N PRO A 91 -4.08 8.68 -4.97
CA PRO A 91 -3.33 8.22 -3.79
C PRO A 91 -3.64 8.98 -2.51
N PHE A 92 -3.84 10.30 -2.58
CA PHE A 92 -4.21 11.08 -1.39
C PHE A 92 -5.57 10.64 -0.83
N ILE A 93 -6.55 10.46 -1.70
CA ILE A 93 -7.90 9.98 -1.33
C ILE A 93 -7.80 8.57 -0.71
N GLU A 94 -7.06 7.67 -1.34
CA GLU A 94 -6.85 6.31 -0.83
C GLU A 94 -6.17 6.29 0.54
N GLU A 95 -5.16 7.14 0.76
CA GLU A 95 -4.51 7.26 2.08
C GLU A 95 -5.48 7.81 3.14
N ILE A 96 -6.40 8.71 2.79
CA ILE A 96 -7.45 9.18 3.72
C ILE A 96 -8.36 8.02 4.12
N PHE A 97 -8.82 7.21 3.16
CA PHE A 97 -9.75 6.12 3.46
C PHE A 97 -9.08 4.94 4.19
N PHE A 98 -7.90 4.52 3.75
CA PHE A 98 -7.28 3.29 4.23
C PHE A 98 -6.25 3.49 5.34
N ARG A 99 -5.53 4.62 5.37
CA ARG A 99 -4.40 4.82 6.30
C ARG A 99 -4.68 5.84 7.39
N LEU A 100 -5.49 6.86 7.11
CA LEU A 100 -5.84 7.85 8.14
C LEU A 100 -6.52 7.19 9.34
N PRO A 101 -7.50 6.28 9.19
CA PRO A 101 -8.17 5.61 10.29
C PRO A 101 -7.30 4.66 11.13
N LEU A 102 -6.13 4.22 10.62
CA LEU A 102 -5.26 3.29 11.35
C LEU A 102 -4.76 3.83 12.71
N LYS A 103 -4.79 5.14 12.95
CA LYS A 103 -4.63 5.71 14.30
C LYS A 103 -6.00 6.05 14.87
N TYR A 104 -6.37 5.49 16.02
CA TYR A 104 -7.68 5.75 16.64
C TYR A 104 -8.00 7.24 16.77
N LYS A 105 -7.01 8.07 17.12
CA LYS A 105 -7.17 9.54 17.18
C LYS A 105 -7.67 10.17 15.87
N ARG A 106 -7.51 9.51 14.74
CA ARG A 106 -7.95 9.94 13.40
C ARG A 106 -9.05 9.05 12.81
N ASN A 107 -9.52 8.08 13.55
CA ASN A 107 -10.66 7.24 13.17
C ASN A 107 -11.96 7.94 13.58
N TYR A 108 -12.42 8.85 12.73
CA TYR A 108 -13.59 9.67 13.02
C TYR A 108 -14.87 8.83 13.13
N LEU A 109 -14.97 7.73 12.38
CA LEU A 109 -16.12 6.83 12.44
C LEU A 109 -16.27 6.18 13.82
N PHE A 110 -15.23 5.52 14.32
CA PHE A 110 -15.27 4.91 15.65
C PHE A 110 -15.39 5.94 16.77
N LYS A 111 -14.76 7.10 16.62
CA LYS A 111 -14.94 8.21 17.57
C LYS A 111 -16.37 8.73 17.60
N PHE A 112 -17.04 8.83 16.45
CA PHE A 112 -18.44 9.21 16.40
C PHE A 112 -19.31 8.20 17.15
N PHE A 113 -19.14 6.91 16.95
CA PHE A 113 -19.86 5.89 17.69
C PHE A 113 -19.54 5.89 19.20
N ASP A 114 -18.30 6.27 19.58
CA ASP A 114 -17.93 6.39 20.98
C ASP A 114 -18.65 7.53 21.71
N LEU A 115 -19.20 8.53 21.02
CA LEU A 115 -20.04 9.57 21.63
C LEU A 115 -21.33 8.97 22.23
N PHE A 116 -21.81 7.85 21.69
CA PHE A 116 -23.03 7.16 22.13
C PHE A 116 -22.74 5.90 22.95
N SER A 117 -21.46 5.54 23.11
CA SER A 117 -21.05 4.32 23.80
C SER A 117 -20.71 4.56 25.26
N LYS A 118 -21.00 3.56 26.12
CA LYS A 118 -20.52 3.57 27.51
C LYS A 118 -19.04 3.17 27.58
N ASN A 119 -18.27 3.89 28.39
CA ASN A 119 -16.87 3.55 28.70
C ASN A 119 -15.95 3.44 27.48
N ARG A 120 -16.17 4.23 26.44
CA ARG A 120 -15.35 4.22 25.22
C ARG A 120 -15.23 2.80 24.63
N PHE A 121 -16.35 2.15 24.45
CA PHE A 121 -16.41 0.75 23.98
C PHE A 121 -15.70 0.58 22.65
N PHE A 122 -15.92 1.47 21.67
CA PHE A 122 -15.32 1.36 20.33
C PHE A 122 -13.81 1.59 20.35
N GLU A 123 -13.29 2.45 21.21
CA GLU A 123 -11.84 2.59 21.39
C GLU A 123 -11.20 1.31 21.93
N ARG A 124 -11.82 0.69 22.94
CA ARG A 124 -11.34 -0.57 23.50
C ARG A 124 -11.41 -1.69 22.46
N PHE A 125 -12.55 -1.79 21.75
CA PHE A 125 -12.76 -2.77 20.67
C PHE A 125 -11.71 -2.61 19.57
N TRP A 126 -11.44 -1.36 19.13
CA TRP A 126 -10.39 -1.04 18.17
C TRP A 126 -9.00 -1.51 18.65
N ASN A 127 -8.64 -1.15 19.88
CA ASN A 127 -7.34 -1.48 20.43
C ASN A 127 -7.14 -2.99 20.63
N SER A 128 -8.17 -3.68 21.09
CA SER A 128 -8.14 -5.14 21.32
C SER A 128 -8.09 -5.94 20.01
N ASN A 129 -8.63 -5.39 18.92
CA ASN A 129 -8.69 -6.05 17.61
C ASN A 129 -7.83 -5.35 16.57
N TYR A 130 -6.81 -4.60 16.98
CA TYR A 130 -6.06 -3.73 16.09
C TYR A 130 -5.41 -4.47 14.90
N ARG A 131 -4.88 -5.67 15.12
CA ARG A 131 -4.34 -6.53 14.07
C ARG A 131 -5.36 -6.84 12.98
N PHE A 132 -6.61 -7.14 13.36
CA PHE A 132 -7.70 -7.36 12.40
C PHE A 132 -7.94 -6.11 11.54
N PHE A 133 -8.08 -4.93 12.16
CA PHE A 133 -8.33 -3.69 11.44
C PHE A 133 -7.19 -3.29 10.52
N PHE A 134 -5.95 -3.53 10.94
CA PHE A 134 -4.79 -3.28 10.09
C PHE A 134 -4.83 -4.14 8.82
N TYR A 135 -4.99 -5.46 8.96
CA TYR A 135 -5.05 -6.35 7.81
C TYR A 135 -6.33 -6.19 7.00
N PHE A 136 -7.45 -5.88 7.61
CA PHE A 136 -8.68 -5.53 6.90
C PHE A 136 -8.47 -4.32 5.98
N SER A 137 -7.82 -3.27 6.46
CA SER A 137 -7.47 -2.09 5.65
C SER A 137 -6.55 -2.46 4.48
N VAL A 138 -5.52 -3.28 4.72
CA VAL A 138 -4.58 -3.75 3.69
C VAL A 138 -5.29 -4.59 2.61
N ILE A 139 -6.07 -5.58 3.04
CA ILE A 139 -6.78 -6.49 2.12
C ILE A 139 -7.80 -5.74 1.28
N THR A 140 -8.61 -4.88 1.91
CA THR A 140 -9.62 -4.10 1.20
C THR A 140 -8.97 -3.16 0.18
N PHE A 141 -7.89 -2.50 0.56
CA PHE A 141 -7.11 -1.66 -0.36
C PHE A 141 -6.57 -2.45 -1.55
N GLY A 142 -5.93 -3.59 -1.30
CA GLY A 142 -5.39 -4.43 -2.37
C GLY A 142 -6.48 -4.94 -3.30
N LEU A 143 -7.57 -5.48 -2.75
CA LEU A 143 -8.67 -6.04 -3.54
C LEU A 143 -9.46 -4.99 -4.33
N LEU A 144 -9.53 -3.72 -3.87
CA LEU A 144 -10.12 -2.66 -4.68
C LEU A 144 -9.40 -2.47 -6.02
N HIS A 145 -8.10 -2.74 -6.08
CA HIS A 145 -7.37 -2.69 -7.34
C HIS A 145 -7.74 -3.82 -8.33
N ALA A 146 -8.52 -4.83 -7.88
CA ALA A 146 -9.11 -5.80 -8.79
C ALA A 146 -10.16 -5.17 -9.72
N THR A 147 -10.68 -3.98 -9.40
CA THR A 147 -11.56 -3.21 -10.30
C THR A 147 -10.85 -2.65 -11.53
N ASN A 148 -9.50 -2.65 -11.54
CA ASN A 148 -8.70 -2.28 -12.72
C ASN A 148 -8.71 -3.36 -13.82
N TYR A 149 -9.47 -4.43 -13.63
CA TYR A 149 -9.59 -5.54 -14.57
C TYR A 149 -11.04 -5.71 -15.03
N ASP A 150 -11.23 -5.89 -16.34
CA ASP A 150 -12.56 -6.12 -16.97
C ASP A 150 -12.92 -7.62 -16.97
N ASN A 151 -12.73 -8.27 -15.85
CA ASN A 151 -13.12 -9.66 -15.68
C ASN A 151 -14.46 -9.75 -14.93
N LYS A 152 -15.34 -10.66 -15.36
CA LYS A 152 -16.58 -10.92 -14.62
C LYS A 152 -16.27 -11.37 -13.19
N ILE A 153 -16.97 -10.80 -12.21
CA ILE A 153 -16.82 -11.16 -10.80
C ILE A 153 -17.39 -12.58 -10.61
N THR A 154 -16.49 -13.55 -10.57
CA THR A 154 -16.77 -14.96 -10.28
C THR A 154 -15.96 -15.39 -9.06
N PHE A 155 -16.30 -16.53 -8.46
CA PHE A 155 -15.51 -17.08 -7.36
C PHE A 155 -14.04 -17.29 -7.77
N SER A 156 -13.80 -17.78 -8.99
CA SER A 156 -12.43 -17.93 -9.53
C SER A 156 -11.73 -16.60 -9.68
N PHE A 157 -12.42 -15.53 -10.13
CA PHE A 157 -11.80 -14.20 -10.22
C PHE A 157 -11.47 -13.64 -8.85
N ILE A 158 -12.36 -13.78 -7.86
CA ILE A 158 -12.09 -13.34 -6.49
C ILE A 158 -10.83 -14.03 -5.95
N PHE A 159 -10.66 -15.32 -6.19
CA PHE A 159 -9.46 -16.05 -5.79
C PHE A 159 -8.20 -15.54 -6.53
N VAL A 160 -8.29 -15.38 -7.84
CA VAL A 160 -7.18 -14.88 -8.69
C VAL A 160 -6.82 -13.44 -8.33
N SER A 161 -7.79 -12.61 -7.95
CA SER A 161 -7.55 -11.20 -7.62
C SER A 161 -6.57 -11.00 -6.46
N PHE A 162 -6.51 -11.91 -5.48
CA PHE A 162 -5.49 -11.87 -4.43
C PHE A 162 -4.05 -11.94 -4.97
N PHE A 163 -3.85 -12.67 -6.05
CA PHE A 163 -2.52 -12.84 -6.63
C PHE A 163 -2.16 -11.71 -7.59
N ILE A 164 -3.11 -11.25 -8.41
CA ILE A 164 -2.84 -10.17 -9.36
C ILE A 164 -2.75 -8.79 -8.69
N THR A 165 -3.32 -8.64 -7.47
CA THR A 165 -3.18 -7.43 -6.65
C THR A 165 -2.12 -7.56 -5.55
N LEU A 166 -1.20 -8.52 -5.67
CA LEU A 166 -0.22 -8.82 -4.64
C LEU A 166 0.75 -7.65 -4.38
N SER A 167 1.09 -6.86 -5.42
CA SER A 167 1.88 -5.65 -5.26
C SER A 167 1.13 -4.57 -4.46
N GLN A 168 -0.18 -4.41 -4.67
CA GLN A 168 -1.00 -3.48 -3.93
C GLN A 168 -1.20 -3.94 -2.47
N LEU A 169 -1.31 -5.25 -2.25
CA LEU A 169 -1.36 -5.82 -0.89
C LEU A 169 -0.05 -5.56 -0.13
N SER A 170 1.10 -5.81 -0.76
CA SER A 170 2.40 -5.55 -0.13
C SER A 170 2.64 -4.06 0.09
N GLY A 171 2.37 -3.22 -0.91
CA GLY A 171 2.41 -1.76 -0.78
C GLY A 171 1.50 -1.24 0.33
N GLY A 172 0.30 -1.84 0.45
CA GLY A 172 -0.63 -1.58 1.53
C GLY A 172 -0.06 -1.82 2.92
N MET A 173 0.72 -2.91 3.10
CA MET A 173 1.42 -3.21 4.36
C MET A 173 2.52 -2.18 4.64
N VAL A 174 3.33 -1.84 3.64
CA VAL A 174 4.42 -0.86 3.79
C VAL A 174 3.87 0.54 4.09
N MET A 175 2.89 1.01 3.33
CA MET A 175 2.26 2.31 3.55
C MET A 175 1.59 2.38 4.93
N GLY A 176 0.90 1.32 5.36
CA GLY A 176 0.33 1.21 6.70
C GLY A 176 1.40 1.29 7.79
N TYR A 177 2.52 0.59 7.64
CA TYR A 177 3.65 0.66 8.55
C TYR A 177 4.27 2.07 8.61
N LEU A 178 4.55 2.69 7.47
CA LEU A 178 5.11 4.04 7.39
C LEU A 178 4.17 5.07 8.01
N ARG A 179 2.86 4.95 7.77
CA ARG A 179 1.81 5.77 8.38
C ARG A 179 1.86 5.70 9.91
N LEU A 180 2.05 4.53 10.48
CA LEU A 180 2.07 4.33 11.92
C LEU A 180 3.39 4.76 12.54
N LYS A 181 4.51 4.43 11.87
CA LYS A 181 5.88 4.74 12.33
C LYS A 181 6.21 6.23 12.21
N PHE A 182 5.92 6.86 11.07
CA PHE A 182 6.37 8.23 10.75
C PHE A 182 5.24 9.25 10.61
N GLY A 183 3.99 8.81 10.44
CA GLY A 183 2.84 9.68 10.25
C GLY A 183 2.29 9.65 8.82
N PHE A 184 1.13 10.32 8.63
CA PHE A 184 0.33 10.28 7.40
C PHE A 184 1.11 10.68 6.15
N ILE A 185 1.81 11.79 6.22
CA ILE A 185 2.55 12.36 5.08
C ILE A 185 3.61 11.39 4.53
N TRP A 186 4.24 10.59 5.40
CA TRP A 186 5.30 9.67 4.96
C TRP A 186 4.77 8.43 4.26
N GLY A 187 3.60 7.94 4.66
CA GLY A 187 2.88 6.90 3.90
C GLY A 187 2.46 7.42 2.53
N TYR A 188 1.90 8.64 2.48
CA TYR A 188 1.49 9.28 1.24
C TYR A 188 2.67 9.59 0.30
N ILE A 189 3.81 10.10 0.81
CA ILE A 189 5.03 10.30 0.02
C ILE A 189 5.49 8.97 -0.60
N TYR A 190 5.47 7.89 0.16
CA TYR A 190 5.82 6.58 -0.37
C TYR A 190 4.89 6.16 -1.51
N HIS A 191 3.59 6.37 -1.36
CA HIS A 191 2.59 6.08 -2.38
C HIS A 191 2.82 6.91 -3.66
N ILE A 192 3.11 8.22 -3.52
CA ILE A 192 3.51 9.09 -4.63
C ILE A 192 4.72 8.52 -5.37
N ILE A 193 5.79 8.16 -4.65
CA ILE A 193 7.03 7.62 -5.26
C ILE A 193 6.71 6.35 -6.04
N TRP A 194 5.92 5.44 -5.45
CA TRP A 194 5.52 4.20 -6.09
C TRP A 194 4.75 4.46 -7.38
N ASN A 195 3.68 5.23 -7.32
CA ASN A 195 2.85 5.53 -8.48
C ASN A 195 3.61 6.33 -9.54
N PHE A 196 4.46 7.27 -9.14
CA PHE A 196 5.28 8.02 -10.09
C PHE A 196 6.19 7.08 -10.89
N VAL A 197 6.91 6.19 -10.22
CA VAL A 197 7.84 5.28 -10.89
C VAL A 197 7.09 4.31 -11.81
N PHE A 198 5.99 3.72 -11.36
CA PHE A 198 5.30 2.67 -12.11
C PHE A 198 4.30 3.21 -13.14
N LEU A 199 3.47 4.22 -12.82
CA LEU A 199 2.50 4.76 -13.78
C LEU A 199 3.19 5.60 -14.86
N VAL A 200 4.06 6.53 -14.46
CA VAL A 200 4.77 7.37 -15.43
C VAL A 200 5.77 6.53 -16.25
N GLY A 201 6.45 5.59 -15.58
CA GLY A 201 7.35 4.64 -16.27
C GLY A 201 6.60 3.80 -17.30
N SER A 202 5.44 3.25 -16.96
CA SER A 202 4.61 2.48 -17.90
C SER A 202 4.11 3.34 -19.07
N TYR A 203 3.66 4.56 -18.79
CA TYR A 203 3.22 5.50 -19.83
C TYR A 203 4.34 5.83 -20.83
N LEU A 204 5.54 6.13 -20.34
CA LEU A 204 6.68 6.43 -21.20
C LEU A 204 7.13 5.22 -22.05
N LEU A 205 7.08 4.02 -21.48
CA LEU A 205 7.37 2.79 -22.22
C LEU A 205 6.34 2.56 -23.32
N TYR A 206 5.06 2.71 -23.02
CA TYR A 206 3.98 2.53 -24.00
C TYR A 206 4.11 3.48 -25.19
N HIS A 207 4.30 4.78 -24.97
CA HIS A 207 4.39 5.77 -26.02
C HIS A 207 5.72 5.79 -26.79
N ASN A 208 6.76 5.14 -26.29
CA ASN A 208 8.03 4.97 -27.02
C ASN A 208 8.05 3.69 -27.88
N THR A 209 7.08 2.80 -27.75
CA THR A 209 6.99 1.53 -28.49
C THR A 209 5.91 1.56 -29.58
N THR A 210 5.08 2.57 -29.62
CA THR A 210 4.07 2.86 -30.67
C THR A 210 4.57 3.95 -31.61
#